data_b66cbdb00f2979ddf3a6279245a02af0
#
_entry.id   b66cbdb00f2979ddf3a6279245a02af0
#
_cell.length_a   1.000
_cell.length_b   1.000
_cell.length_c   1.000
_cell.angle_alpha   90.00
_cell.angle_beta   90.00
_cell.angle_gamma   90.00
#
_symmetry.space_group_name_H-M   'P 1'
#
loop_
_entity.id
_entity.type
_entity.pdbx_description
1 polymer ?
#
loop_
_entity_poly.entity_id
_entity_poly.type
_entity_poly.pdbx_seq_one_letter_code
_entity_poly.pdbx_strand_id
1 'polypeptide(L)'
;MNCEYCGKLIYKTKTNYNRHKHHYCSNECQKKKQHEVTHEDRVCEICGESFHVSKKSTQRFCSIECQGKWQSTQLGVDNPRFTSQKVSCDFCEKEYYIKKYKIGSFEHKFCSNDCRQAWYSEVFSQDEEWKEKSRKRAVKILENKKIDTNTKPQQIINDLLDYMKTNYINEHGFRYYAVDNYLNDYNLVIEVMGDFWHCHPLKYTKENMKDIHKKRIPRDKAKHTYFKNNYNIEILYLWEDDIYNNLDVCESLINKYINNNGILENYHSFNYHIEDDNLILNENIIIPYQDMVNA
;
A
#
# COMPACT_ATOMS: atom_id res chain seq x y z
N MET A 1 -56.84 56.12 -21.48
CA MET A 1 -56.09 55.63 -20.32
C MET A 1 -54.59 55.49 -20.67
N ASN A 2 -53.72 55.50 -19.71
CA ASN A 2 -52.26 55.40 -19.93
C ASN A 2 -51.77 53.99 -19.69
N CYS A 3 -50.75 53.57 -20.44
CA CYS A 3 -50.01 52.34 -20.18
C CYS A 3 -49.35 52.38 -18.80
N GLU A 4 -49.57 51.37 -17.98
CA GLU A 4 -49.03 51.32 -16.59
C GLU A 4 -47.50 51.18 -16.53
N TYR A 5 -46.82 50.90 -17.65
CA TYR A 5 -45.38 50.87 -17.72
C TYR A 5 -44.76 52.13 -18.31
N CYS A 6 -45.15 52.50 -19.57
CA CYS A 6 -44.46 53.55 -20.30
C CYS A 6 -45.27 54.88 -20.36
N GLY A 7 -46.47 54.98 -19.75
CA GLY A 7 -47.29 56.14 -19.71
C GLY A 7 -48.01 56.51 -21.04
N LYS A 8 -47.74 55.78 -22.15
CA LYS A 8 -48.31 56.05 -23.44
C LYS A 8 -49.86 55.94 -23.41
N LEU A 9 -50.55 56.85 -24.02
CA LEU A 9 -52.02 56.84 -24.13
C LEU A 9 -52.48 55.61 -24.93
N ILE A 10 -53.45 54.86 -24.40
CA ILE A 10 -54.03 53.66 -25.01
C ILE A 10 -55.53 53.88 -25.21
N TYR A 11 -55.99 53.53 -26.40
CA TYR A 11 -57.38 53.52 -26.69
C TYR A 11 -57.89 52.08 -26.66
N LYS A 12 -58.79 51.76 -25.71
CA LYS A 12 -59.47 50.45 -25.62
C LYS A 12 -61.00 50.61 -25.56
N THR A 13 -61.69 49.64 -26.07
CA THR A 13 -63.15 49.59 -25.92
C THR A 13 -63.49 49.33 -24.45
N LYS A 14 -64.70 49.81 -24.02
CA LYS A 14 -65.19 49.66 -22.65
C LYS A 14 -65.21 48.19 -22.19
N THR A 15 -65.50 47.26 -23.08
CA THR A 15 -65.53 45.81 -22.85
C THR A 15 -64.12 45.28 -22.57
N ASN A 16 -63.10 45.67 -23.35
CA ASN A 16 -61.70 45.26 -23.14
C ASN A 16 -61.07 45.92 -21.93
N TYR A 17 -61.55 47.12 -21.54
CA TYR A 17 -61.09 47.76 -20.30
C TYR A 17 -61.56 46.99 -19.08
N ASN A 18 -62.80 46.58 -18.99
CA ASN A 18 -63.36 45.91 -17.83
C ASN A 18 -62.87 44.43 -17.71
N ARG A 19 -62.30 43.87 -18.77
CA ARG A 19 -61.84 42.48 -18.81
C ARG A 19 -60.45 42.28 -18.10
N HIS A 20 -59.64 43.35 -17.98
CA HIS A 20 -58.30 43.25 -17.46
C HIS A 20 -58.11 44.24 -16.32
N LYS A 21 -57.46 43.77 -15.23
CA LYS A 21 -57.12 44.59 -14.07
C LYS A 21 -55.97 45.57 -14.35
N HIS A 22 -55.08 45.23 -15.29
CA HIS A 22 -53.90 46.01 -15.68
C HIS A 22 -53.91 46.28 -17.18
N HIS A 23 -53.39 47.45 -17.58
CA HIS A 23 -53.50 47.91 -18.97
C HIS A 23 -52.13 48.37 -19.51
N TYR A 24 -51.74 47.70 -20.62
CA TYR A 24 -50.44 47.93 -21.27
C TYR A 24 -50.67 48.24 -22.74
N CYS A 25 -49.77 49.05 -23.37
CA CYS A 25 -49.87 49.39 -24.80
C CYS A 25 -49.35 48.25 -25.68
N SER A 26 -48.56 47.36 -25.14
CA SER A 26 -47.99 46.17 -25.82
C SER A 26 -47.70 45.05 -24.84
N ASN A 27 -47.54 43.84 -25.36
CA ASN A 27 -47.07 42.67 -24.58
C ASN A 27 -45.66 42.92 -23.98
N GLU A 28 -44.83 43.70 -24.67
CA GLU A 28 -43.52 44.08 -24.20
C GLU A 28 -43.59 44.95 -22.92
N CYS A 29 -44.45 45.96 -22.91
CA CYS A 29 -44.70 46.80 -21.71
C CYS A 29 -45.27 45.97 -20.57
N GLN A 30 -46.11 44.98 -20.85
CA GLN A 30 -46.63 44.06 -19.85
C GLN A 30 -45.50 43.21 -19.25
N LYS A 31 -44.64 42.60 -20.09
CA LYS A 31 -43.49 41.80 -19.64
C LYS A 31 -42.50 42.61 -18.82
N LYS A 32 -42.17 43.87 -19.25
CA LYS A 32 -41.26 44.77 -18.53
C LYS A 32 -41.83 45.12 -17.15
N LYS A 33 -43.13 45.45 -17.07
CA LYS A 33 -43.77 45.75 -15.78
C LYS A 33 -43.79 44.55 -14.84
N GLN A 34 -44.13 43.40 -15.40
CA GLN A 34 -44.11 42.16 -14.64
C GLN A 34 -42.68 41.81 -14.12
N HIS A 35 -41.66 42.06 -14.94
CA HIS A 35 -40.24 41.89 -14.54
C HIS A 35 -39.85 42.81 -13.38
N GLU A 36 -40.18 44.10 -13.43
CA GLU A 36 -39.96 45.05 -12.35
C GLU A 36 -40.60 44.61 -11.02
N VAL A 37 -41.82 44.09 -11.10
CA VAL A 37 -42.56 43.65 -9.90
C VAL A 37 -41.98 42.38 -9.30
N THR A 38 -41.45 41.46 -10.16
CA THR A 38 -41.02 40.12 -9.75
C THR A 38 -39.50 40.00 -9.50
N HIS A 39 -38.71 41.00 -9.92
CA HIS A 39 -37.26 41.02 -9.77
C HIS A 39 -36.81 42.21 -8.92
N GLU A 40 -35.62 42.08 -8.41
CA GLU A 40 -34.96 43.13 -7.58
C GLU A 40 -33.47 43.07 -7.82
N ASP A 41 -32.78 44.17 -7.53
CA ASP A 41 -31.32 44.21 -7.49
C ASP A 41 -30.83 43.86 -6.08
N ARG A 42 -29.90 42.93 -6.03
CA ARG A 42 -29.18 42.55 -4.79
C ARG A 42 -27.70 42.83 -4.93
N VAL A 43 -27.06 43.01 -3.83
CA VAL A 43 -25.61 43.20 -3.76
C VAL A 43 -24.95 41.82 -3.48
N CYS A 44 -23.97 41.47 -4.28
CA CYS A 44 -23.22 40.23 -4.11
C CYS A 44 -22.36 40.28 -2.83
N GLU A 45 -22.50 39.30 -1.97
CA GLU A 45 -21.78 39.26 -0.68
C GLU A 45 -20.25 39.12 -0.81
N ILE A 46 -19.75 38.75 -2.00
CA ILE A 46 -18.31 38.53 -2.23
C ILE A 46 -17.65 39.68 -2.97
N CYS A 47 -18.23 40.18 -4.05
CA CYS A 47 -17.61 41.25 -4.87
C CYS A 47 -18.22 42.63 -4.62
N GLY A 48 -19.37 42.71 -3.94
CA GLY A 48 -20.05 43.96 -3.71
C GLY A 48 -20.81 44.52 -4.91
N GLU A 49 -20.77 43.85 -6.06
CA GLU A 49 -21.49 44.28 -7.26
C GLU A 49 -22.99 43.99 -7.18
N SER A 50 -23.80 44.88 -7.77
CA SER A 50 -25.23 44.69 -7.88
C SER A 50 -25.54 43.69 -9.00
N PHE A 51 -26.49 42.77 -8.76
CA PHE A 51 -26.99 41.84 -9.73
C PHE A 51 -28.51 41.68 -9.67
N HIS A 52 -29.11 41.48 -10.81
CA HIS A 52 -30.56 41.42 -10.96
C HIS A 52 -31.06 39.99 -10.77
N VAL A 53 -32.05 39.76 -9.89
CA VAL A 53 -32.51 38.45 -9.51
C VAL A 53 -34.00 38.44 -9.19
N SER A 54 -34.69 37.31 -9.39
CA SER A 54 -36.09 37.16 -8.97
C SER A 54 -36.22 37.29 -7.45
N LYS A 55 -37.22 38.05 -6.96
CA LYS A 55 -37.51 38.20 -5.53
C LYS A 55 -37.72 36.89 -4.78
N LYS A 56 -38.13 35.86 -5.49
CA LYS A 56 -38.28 34.48 -4.94
C LYS A 56 -36.99 33.70 -4.89
N SER A 57 -35.91 34.19 -5.51
CA SER A 57 -34.61 33.51 -5.53
C SER A 57 -33.92 33.62 -4.17
N THR A 58 -33.22 32.57 -3.77
CA THR A 58 -32.35 32.55 -2.60
C THR A 58 -30.89 32.86 -2.96
N GLN A 59 -30.65 33.34 -4.20
CA GLN A 59 -29.31 33.61 -4.71
C GLN A 59 -28.67 34.78 -3.96
N ARG A 60 -27.46 34.55 -3.46
CA ARG A 60 -26.64 35.49 -2.65
C ARG A 60 -25.46 36.07 -3.45
N PHE A 61 -25.09 35.43 -4.55
CA PHE A 61 -23.89 35.71 -5.33
C PHE A 61 -24.24 36.05 -6.78
N CYS A 62 -23.52 36.99 -7.39
CA CYS A 62 -23.76 37.41 -8.76
C CYS A 62 -23.36 36.34 -9.80
N SER A 63 -22.40 35.46 -9.45
CA SER A 63 -21.83 34.45 -10.34
C SER A 63 -21.42 33.17 -9.60
N ILE A 64 -21.19 32.11 -10.38
CA ILE A 64 -20.63 30.84 -9.89
C ILE A 64 -19.22 31.03 -9.30
N GLU A 65 -18.44 31.97 -9.85
CA GLU A 65 -17.10 32.30 -9.32
C GLU A 65 -17.18 32.92 -7.93
N CYS A 66 -18.11 33.84 -7.68
CA CYS A 66 -18.32 34.42 -6.37
C CYS A 66 -18.84 33.38 -5.38
N GLN A 67 -19.72 32.47 -5.84
CA GLN A 67 -20.16 31.33 -5.02
C GLN A 67 -19.00 30.40 -4.68
N GLY A 68 -18.10 30.10 -5.64
CA GLY A 68 -16.90 29.31 -5.42
C GLY A 68 -15.93 29.96 -4.42
N LYS A 69 -15.71 31.29 -4.52
CA LYS A 69 -14.91 32.04 -3.56
C LYS A 69 -15.50 31.95 -2.14
N TRP A 70 -16.81 32.11 -2.00
CA TRP A 70 -17.47 31.94 -0.71
C TRP A 70 -17.33 30.50 -0.18
N GLN A 71 -17.52 29.49 -1.04
CA GLN A 71 -17.34 28.08 -0.64
C GLN A 71 -15.91 27.79 -0.18
N SER A 72 -14.90 28.41 -0.79
CA SER A 72 -13.50 28.25 -0.39
C SER A 72 -13.18 28.85 0.97
N THR A 73 -13.97 29.82 1.45
CA THR A 73 -13.83 30.36 2.82
C THR A 73 -14.49 29.48 3.89
N GLN A 74 -15.40 28.60 3.48
CA GLN A 74 -16.11 27.68 4.40
C GLN A 74 -15.27 26.42 4.60
N LEU A 75 -14.14 26.52 5.27
CA LEU A 75 -13.22 25.43 5.53
C LEU A 75 -13.36 24.89 6.97
N GLY A 76 -13.06 23.61 7.14
CA GLY A 76 -13.03 23.02 8.47
C GLY A 76 -14.37 23.10 9.19
N VAL A 77 -14.34 23.51 10.45
CA VAL A 77 -15.51 23.56 11.35
C VAL A 77 -16.58 24.57 10.94
N ASP A 78 -16.21 25.59 10.16
CA ASP A 78 -17.12 26.64 9.68
C ASP A 78 -17.99 26.17 8.50
N ASN A 79 -17.67 25.01 7.94
CA ASN A 79 -18.50 24.43 6.87
C ASN A 79 -19.70 23.70 7.47
N PRO A 80 -20.95 24.07 7.11
CA PRO A 80 -22.15 23.38 7.60
C PRO A 80 -22.20 21.88 7.28
N ARG A 81 -21.44 21.44 6.28
CA ARG A 81 -21.29 20.02 5.90
C ARG A 81 -20.09 19.36 6.55
N PHE A 82 -19.40 20.03 7.45
CA PHE A 82 -18.24 19.47 8.15
C PHE A 82 -18.69 18.37 9.12
N THR A 83 -18.40 17.13 8.77
CA THR A 83 -18.79 15.96 9.57
C THR A 83 -17.60 15.30 10.26
N SER A 84 -16.49 16.04 10.43
CA SER A 84 -15.29 15.53 11.07
C SER A 84 -15.28 15.86 12.56
N GLN A 85 -14.61 15.04 13.32
CA GLN A 85 -14.41 15.20 14.76
C GLN A 85 -12.92 15.36 15.06
N LYS A 86 -12.59 16.22 16.02
CA LYS A 86 -11.24 16.44 16.50
C LYS A 86 -10.78 15.24 17.33
N VAL A 87 -9.62 14.71 17.05
CA VAL A 87 -8.98 13.58 17.75
C VAL A 87 -7.48 13.84 17.89
N SER A 88 -6.84 13.23 18.87
CA SER A 88 -5.38 13.28 19.05
C SER A 88 -4.71 12.16 18.26
N CYS A 89 -3.51 12.39 17.78
CA CYS A 89 -2.65 11.40 17.17
C CYS A 89 -2.03 10.49 18.24
N ASP A 90 -2.15 9.18 18.11
CA ASP A 90 -1.64 8.21 19.10
C ASP A 90 -0.09 8.14 19.13
N PHE A 91 0.60 8.82 18.22
CA PHE A 91 2.06 8.88 18.20
C PHE A 91 2.62 10.23 18.65
N CYS A 92 2.18 11.35 18.02
CA CYS A 92 2.74 12.67 18.29
C CYS A 92 1.82 13.59 19.11
N GLU A 93 0.67 13.09 19.56
CA GLU A 93 -0.34 13.78 20.35
C GLU A 93 -0.99 15.00 19.67
N LYS A 94 -0.56 15.33 18.45
CA LYS A 94 -1.12 16.45 17.67
C LYS A 94 -2.61 16.21 17.40
N GLU A 95 -3.41 17.23 17.69
CA GLU A 95 -4.83 17.20 17.36
C GLU A 95 -5.07 17.42 15.86
N TYR A 96 -5.99 16.64 15.29
CA TYR A 96 -6.40 16.72 13.89
C TYR A 96 -7.85 16.29 13.70
N TYR A 97 -8.41 16.56 12.53
CA TYR A 97 -9.80 16.22 12.25
C TYR A 97 -9.91 14.92 11.43
N ILE A 98 -10.79 14.03 11.89
CA ILE A 98 -11.12 12.78 11.19
C ILE A 98 -12.64 12.70 10.95
N LYS A 99 -13.05 12.17 9.83
CA LYS A 99 -14.48 11.99 9.52
C LYS A 99 -15.13 11.05 10.53
N LYS A 100 -16.30 11.42 11.05
CA LYS A 100 -17.00 10.67 12.14
C LYS A 100 -17.15 9.18 11.84
N TYR A 101 -17.45 8.80 10.59
CA TYR A 101 -17.60 7.39 10.23
C TYR A 101 -16.29 6.57 10.32
N LYS A 102 -15.13 7.22 10.38
CA LYS A 102 -13.82 6.55 10.52
C LYS A 102 -13.39 6.35 11.96
N ILE A 103 -14.07 6.98 12.94
CA ILE A 103 -13.60 7.01 14.33
C ILE A 103 -13.62 5.62 14.96
N GLY A 104 -14.62 4.80 14.66
CA GLY A 104 -14.72 3.43 15.18
C GLY A 104 -14.08 2.36 14.31
N SER A 105 -13.52 2.75 13.15
CA SER A 105 -12.97 1.79 12.18
C SER A 105 -11.52 1.39 12.46
N PHE A 106 -10.82 2.13 13.33
CA PHE A 106 -9.41 1.92 13.62
C PHE A 106 -9.17 1.99 15.13
N GLU A 107 -8.42 1.04 15.63
CA GLU A 107 -7.97 1.00 17.02
C GLU A 107 -7.05 2.19 17.33
N HIS A 108 -6.15 2.50 16.40
CA HIS A 108 -5.20 3.61 16.50
C HIS A 108 -5.44 4.70 15.45
N LYS A 109 -5.23 5.95 15.83
CA LYS A 109 -5.50 7.15 15.03
C LYS A 109 -4.23 7.97 14.85
N PHE A 110 -3.86 8.26 13.59
CA PHE A 110 -2.63 8.99 13.25
C PHE A 110 -2.94 10.20 12.39
N CYS A 111 -2.28 11.33 12.68
CA CYS A 111 -2.44 12.57 11.93
C CYS A 111 -1.80 12.52 10.53
N SER A 112 -0.82 11.64 10.33
CA SER A 112 -0.11 11.45 9.06
C SER A 112 0.30 9.99 8.86
N ASN A 113 0.71 9.66 7.63
CA ASN A 113 1.29 8.36 7.33
C ASN A 113 2.65 8.17 8.03
N ASP A 114 3.42 9.26 8.18
CA ASP A 114 4.72 9.23 8.86
C ASP A 114 4.57 8.88 10.34
N CYS A 115 3.60 9.50 11.03
CA CYS A 115 3.28 9.15 12.42
C CYS A 115 2.84 7.69 12.54
N ARG A 116 2.07 7.20 11.59
CA ARG A 116 1.67 5.79 11.56
C ARG A 116 2.88 4.87 11.39
N GLN A 117 3.77 5.17 10.46
CA GLN A 117 4.98 4.36 10.22
C GLN A 117 5.92 4.40 11.42
N ALA A 118 6.14 5.60 12.00
CA ALA A 118 6.96 5.77 13.18
C ALA A 118 6.40 4.97 14.38
N TRP A 119 5.10 5.05 14.62
CA TRP A 119 4.45 4.30 15.68
C TRP A 119 4.58 2.77 15.47
N TYR A 120 4.40 2.28 14.24
CA TYR A 120 4.61 0.87 13.93
C TYR A 120 6.07 0.44 14.12
N SER A 121 7.04 1.30 13.78
CA SER A 121 8.46 0.98 13.94
C SER A 121 8.96 1.09 15.38
N GLU A 122 8.46 2.04 16.16
CA GLU A 122 8.96 2.34 17.51
C GLU A 122 8.16 1.63 18.62
N VAL A 123 6.86 1.49 18.47
CA VAL A 123 5.99 0.88 19.48
C VAL A 123 5.69 -0.58 19.15
N PHE A 124 5.14 -0.84 17.98
CA PHE A 124 4.71 -2.19 17.59
C PHE A 124 5.88 -3.14 17.33
N SER A 125 7.00 -2.62 16.80
CA SER A 125 8.17 -3.47 16.57
C SER A 125 8.80 -4.00 17.86
N GLN A 126 8.45 -3.45 19.00
CA GLN A 126 8.91 -3.92 20.32
C GLN A 126 7.96 -4.96 20.94
N ASP A 127 6.73 -5.10 20.45
CA ASP A 127 5.77 -6.08 20.95
C ASP A 127 6.08 -7.48 20.39
N GLU A 128 6.59 -8.37 21.24
CA GLU A 128 6.93 -9.74 20.86
C GLU A 128 5.70 -10.57 20.48
N GLU A 129 4.54 -10.35 21.09
CA GLU A 129 3.30 -11.07 20.74
C GLU A 129 2.84 -10.69 19.33
N TRP A 130 2.90 -9.41 19.00
CA TRP A 130 2.58 -8.94 17.66
C TRP A 130 3.58 -9.46 16.61
N LYS A 131 4.89 -9.46 16.92
CA LYS A 131 5.93 -10.04 16.05
C LYS A 131 5.62 -11.52 15.77
N GLU A 132 5.28 -12.27 16.78
CA GLU A 132 4.92 -13.68 16.63
C GLU A 132 3.66 -13.87 15.79
N LYS A 133 2.59 -13.11 16.06
CA LYS A 133 1.36 -13.14 15.25
C LYS A 133 1.62 -12.76 13.79
N SER A 134 2.42 -11.73 13.55
CA SER A 134 2.77 -11.27 12.20
C SER A 134 3.59 -12.32 11.43
N ARG A 135 4.57 -12.97 12.07
CA ARG A 135 5.33 -14.05 11.46
C ARG A 135 4.45 -15.24 11.11
N LYS A 136 3.62 -15.71 12.03
CA LYS A 136 2.65 -16.80 11.79
C LYS A 136 1.70 -16.48 10.64
N ARG A 137 1.21 -15.23 10.57
CA ARG A 137 0.34 -14.78 9.48
C ARG A 137 1.06 -14.78 8.13
N ALA A 138 2.30 -14.30 8.08
CA ALA A 138 3.11 -14.30 6.88
C ALA A 138 3.35 -15.72 6.36
N VAL A 139 3.73 -16.65 7.24
CA VAL A 139 3.91 -18.07 6.89
C VAL A 139 2.61 -18.65 6.33
N LYS A 140 1.48 -18.44 7.01
CA LYS A 140 0.18 -18.93 6.54
C LYS A 140 -0.26 -18.35 5.18
N ILE A 141 0.15 -17.12 4.86
CA ILE A 141 -0.09 -16.53 3.53
C ILE A 141 0.73 -17.26 2.47
N LEU A 142 1.98 -17.62 2.75
CA LEU A 142 2.83 -18.39 1.83
C LEU A 142 2.26 -19.80 1.60
N GLU A 143 1.93 -20.52 2.65
CA GLU A 143 1.31 -21.86 2.55
C GLU A 143 -0.01 -21.86 1.75
N ASN A 144 -0.81 -20.80 1.84
CA ASN A 144 -2.12 -20.70 1.18
C ASN A 144 -2.04 -20.07 -0.23
N LYS A 145 -0.87 -19.75 -0.75
CA LYS A 145 -0.72 -19.25 -2.11
C LYS A 145 -1.22 -20.27 -3.12
N LYS A 146 -2.32 -19.98 -3.78
CA LYS A 146 -2.91 -20.78 -4.86
C LYS A 146 -2.29 -20.51 -6.24
N ILE A 147 -1.35 -19.57 -6.33
CA ILE A 147 -0.70 -19.18 -7.58
C ILE A 147 0.75 -19.64 -7.48
N ASP A 148 1.21 -20.33 -8.49
CA ASP A 148 2.61 -20.70 -8.64
C ASP A 148 3.44 -19.38 -8.71
N THR A 149 4.06 -19.05 -7.59
CA THR A 149 4.90 -17.85 -7.43
C THR A 149 6.37 -18.22 -7.35
N ASN A 150 6.70 -19.46 -7.66
CA ASN A 150 8.07 -19.94 -7.64
C ASN A 150 8.93 -19.13 -8.61
N THR A 151 10.12 -18.77 -8.16
CA THR A 151 11.11 -18.18 -9.05
C THR A 151 11.61 -19.22 -10.04
N LYS A 152 12.21 -18.78 -11.16
CA LYS A 152 12.78 -19.73 -12.13
C LYS A 152 13.78 -20.70 -11.51
N PRO A 153 14.76 -20.29 -10.67
CA PRO A 153 15.66 -21.23 -10.01
C PRO A 153 14.90 -22.23 -9.10
N GLN A 154 13.87 -21.77 -8.40
CA GLN A 154 13.06 -22.66 -7.55
C GLN A 154 12.28 -23.70 -8.39
N GLN A 155 11.76 -23.32 -9.56
CA GLN A 155 11.13 -24.26 -10.49
C GLN A 155 12.12 -25.30 -10.99
N ILE A 156 13.35 -24.91 -11.36
CA ILE A 156 14.40 -25.85 -11.79
C ILE A 156 14.70 -26.87 -10.68
N ILE A 157 14.79 -26.45 -9.43
CA ILE A 157 15.00 -27.38 -8.31
C ILE A 157 13.79 -28.27 -8.07
N ASN A 158 12.56 -27.74 -8.23
CA ASN A 158 11.35 -28.57 -8.16
C ASN A 158 11.36 -29.65 -9.25
N ASP A 159 11.65 -29.27 -10.50
CA ASP A 159 11.75 -30.20 -11.62
C ASP A 159 12.85 -31.28 -11.40
N LEU A 160 13.98 -30.86 -10.80
CA LEU A 160 15.06 -31.77 -10.43
C LEU A 160 14.62 -32.74 -9.33
N LEU A 161 13.94 -32.31 -8.29
CA LEU A 161 13.40 -33.17 -7.25
C LEU A 161 12.36 -34.13 -7.78
N ASP A 162 11.52 -33.73 -8.73
CA ASP A 162 10.56 -34.56 -9.43
C ASP A 162 11.28 -35.63 -10.29
N TYR A 163 12.32 -35.25 -11.02
CA TYR A 163 13.18 -36.17 -11.79
C TYR A 163 13.85 -37.21 -10.86
N MET A 164 14.34 -36.76 -9.70
CA MET A 164 14.92 -37.64 -8.67
C MET A 164 13.88 -38.49 -7.94
N LYS A 165 12.58 -38.31 -8.20
CA LYS A 165 11.45 -38.94 -7.52
C LYS A 165 11.48 -38.74 -6.00
N THR A 166 11.94 -37.59 -5.57
CA THR A 166 12.02 -37.18 -4.17
C THR A 166 10.75 -36.43 -3.79
N ASN A 167 10.03 -36.91 -2.79
CA ASN A 167 8.84 -36.22 -2.30
C ASN A 167 9.22 -34.97 -1.58
N TYR A 168 8.54 -33.85 -1.89
CA TYR A 168 8.74 -32.57 -1.22
C TYR A 168 7.43 -31.79 -1.11
N ILE A 169 7.40 -30.85 -0.19
CA ILE A 169 6.34 -29.86 -0.05
C ILE A 169 6.95 -28.49 -0.34
N ASN A 170 6.46 -27.86 -1.40
CA ASN A 170 6.89 -26.53 -1.79
C ASN A 170 6.30 -25.47 -0.86
N GLU A 171 7.07 -24.41 -0.54
CA GLU A 171 6.67 -23.30 0.33
C GLU A 171 6.09 -23.77 1.68
N HIS A 172 6.71 -24.82 2.26
CA HIS A 172 6.24 -25.37 3.53
C HIS A 172 6.48 -24.42 4.71
N GLY A 173 5.42 -24.20 5.49
CA GLY A 173 5.46 -23.32 6.67
C GLY A 173 5.87 -24.05 7.94
N PHE A 174 6.95 -23.60 8.55
CA PHE A 174 7.25 -23.84 9.95
C PHE A 174 6.73 -22.68 10.81
N ARG A 175 6.80 -22.77 12.11
CA ARG A 175 6.18 -21.78 13.04
C ARG A 175 6.44 -20.31 12.65
N TYR A 176 7.67 -19.97 12.26
CA TYR A 176 8.09 -18.59 11.99
C TYR A 176 8.67 -18.37 10.60
N TYR A 177 8.94 -19.44 9.86
CA TYR A 177 9.59 -19.41 8.57
C TYR A 177 8.85 -20.30 7.57
N ALA A 178 8.80 -19.88 6.32
CA ALA A 178 8.52 -20.77 5.22
C ALA A 178 9.84 -21.18 4.57
N VAL A 179 9.87 -22.38 3.98
CA VAL A 179 11.02 -22.95 3.28
C VAL A 179 10.64 -23.27 1.85
N ASP A 180 11.58 -23.15 0.91
CA ASP A 180 11.29 -23.37 -0.50
C ASP A 180 10.89 -24.80 -0.76
N ASN A 181 11.67 -25.78 -0.27
CA ASN A 181 11.37 -27.20 -0.40
C ASN A 181 11.60 -27.93 0.94
N TYR A 182 10.55 -28.57 1.44
CA TYR A 182 10.63 -29.48 2.58
C TYR A 182 10.55 -30.91 2.11
N LEU A 183 11.63 -31.65 2.28
CA LEU A 183 11.72 -33.08 1.95
C LEU A 183 11.12 -33.89 3.12
N ASN A 184 9.80 -34.07 3.07
CA ASN A 184 9.03 -34.59 4.19
C ASN A 184 9.42 -36.01 4.60
N ASP A 185 9.83 -36.85 3.68
CA ASP A 185 10.23 -38.24 3.96
C ASP A 185 11.55 -38.32 4.75
N TYR A 186 12.38 -37.28 4.65
CA TYR A 186 13.71 -37.21 5.27
C TYR A 186 13.78 -36.20 6.41
N ASN A 187 12.76 -35.38 6.59
CA ASN A 187 12.80 -34.21 7.50
C ASN A 187 13.96 -33.24 7.19
N LEU A 188 14.15 -32.93 5.92
CA LEU A 188 15.22 -32.08 5.44
C LEU A 188 14.68 -30.85 4.70
N VAL A 189 15.49 -29.80 4.59
CA VAL A 189 15.11 -28.52 3.97
C VAL A 189 16.11 -28.09 2.93
N ILE A 190 15.63 -27.72 1.75
CA ILE A 190 16.40 -27.06 0.70
C ILE A 190 15.88 -25.64 0.52
N GLU A 191 16.80 -24.67 0.43
CA GLU A 191 16.54 -23.25 0.16
C GLU A 191 17.25 -22.83 -1.11
N VAL A 192 16.56 -22.10 -1.95
CA VAL A 192 17.10 -21.53 -3.18
C VAL A 192 17.53 -20.08 -2.92
N MET A 193 18.81 -19.83 -3.07
CA MET A 193 19.43 -18.54 -2.75
C MET A 193 19.60 -17.69 -4.01
N GLY A 194 18.73 -16.71 -4.21
CA GLY A 194 18.92 -15.72 -5.27
C GLY A 194 20.19 -14.88 -5.00
N ASP A 195 21.11 -14.87 -5.94
CA ASP A 195 22.44 -14.26 -5.79
C ASP A 195 22.42 -12.82 -5.30
N PHE A 196 21.53 -12.02 -5.89
CA PHE A 196 21.38 -10.63 -5.48
C PHE A 196 20.75 -10.52 -4.08
N TRP A 197 19.68 -11.26 -3.82
CA TRP A 197 18.90 -11.08 -2.61
C TRP A 197 19.61 -11.59 -1.35
N HIS A 198 20.39 -12.64 -1.47
CA HIS A 198 21.09 -13.30 -0.38
C HIS A 198 22.60 -12.99 -0.33
N CYS A 199 23.05 -12.02 -1.17
CA CYS A 199 24.42 -11.55 -1.17
C CYS A 199 25.43 -12.65 -1.47
N HIS A 200 25.38 -13.22 -2.70
CA HIS A 200 26.27 -14.31 -3.10
C HIS A 200 27.74 -13.98 -2.78
N PRO A 201 28.44 -14.80 -2.00
CA PRO A 201 29.74 -14.44 -1.42
C PRO A 201 30.87 -14.24 -2.45
N LEU A 202 30.75 -14.82 -3.65
CA LEU A 202 31.70 -14.59 -4.73
C LEU A 202 31.38 -13.34 -5.58
N LYS A 203 30.14 -12.84 -5.53
CA LYS A 203 29.69 -11.69 -6.30
C LYS A 203 29.68 -10.40 -5.51
N TYR A 204 29.57 -10.50 -4.19
CA TYR A 204 29.47 -9.35 -3.28
C TYR A 204 30.57 -9.35 -2.25
N THR A 205 31.18 -8.20 -2.07
CA THR A 205 32.19 -7.93 -1.04
C THR A 205 31.69 -6.85 -0.09
N LYS A 206 32.43 -6.57 0.97
CA LYS A 206 32.09 -5.50 1.90
C LYS A 206 31.95 -4.13 1.23
N GLU A 207 32.72 -3.90 0.16
CA GLU A 207 32.79 -2.63 -0.57
C GLU A 207 31.58 -2.42 -1.52
N ASN A 208 31.05 -3.51 -2.09
CA ASN A 208 29.96 -3.42 -3.08
C ASN A 208 28.60 -3.85 -2.55
N MET A 209 28.56 -4.28 -1.28
CA MET A 209 27.36 -4.69 -0.58
C MET A 209 26.37 -3.54 -0.44
N LYS A 210 25.07 -3.83 -0.65
CA LYS A 210 23.96 -2.86 -0.52
C LYS A 210 23.27 -3.00 0.84
N ASP A 211 22.53 -1.97 1.25
CA ASP A 211 21.80 -1.97 2.53
C ASP A 211 20.79 -3.11 2.67
N ILE A 212 20.24 -3.58 1.54
CA ILE A 212 19.36 -4.73 1.55
C ILE A 212 20.10 -6.01 2.00
N HIS A 213 21.35 -6.19 1.56
CA HIS A 213 22.18 -7.34 1.95
C HIS A 213 22.48 -7.32 3.44
N LYS A 214 22.82 -6.14 3.99
CA LYS A 214 23.07 -5.97 5.44
C LYS A 214 21.86 -6.37 6.30
N LYS A 215 20.65 -6.19 5.77
CA LYS A 215 19.40 -6.61 6.45
C LYS A 215 19.07 -8.08 6.23
N ARG A 216 19.46 -8.64 5.08
CA ARG A 216 19.10 -10.01 4.69
C ARG A 216 19.99 -11.05 5.36
N ILE A 217 21.30 -10.85 5.33
CA ILE A 217 22.29 -11.77 5.93
C ILE A 217 21.95 -12.18 7.38
N PRO A 218 21.64 -11.24 8.31
CA PRO A 218 21.27 -11.62 9.67
C PRO A 218 19.99 -12.45 9.74
N ARG A 219 19.04 -12.22 8.81
CA ARG A 219 17.78 -12.96 8.76
C ARG A 219 18.01 -14.39 8.29
N ASP A 220 18.84 -14.59 7.26
CA ASP A 220 19.17 -15.91 6.72
C ASP A 220 19.92 -16.72 7.79
N LYS A 221 20.88 -16.09 8.50
CA LYS A 221 21.57 -16.70 9.63
C LYS A 221 20.61 -17.05 10.77
N ALA A 222 19.68 -16.16 11.12
CA ALA A 222 18.69 -16.43 12.15
C ALA A 222 17.75 -17.59 11.75
N LYS A 223 17.35 -17.67 10.47
CA LYS A 223 16.57 -18.80 9.93
C LYS A 223 17.34 -20.10 10.09
N HIS A 224 18.59 -20.14 9.65
CA HIS A 224 19.46 -21.33 9.78
C HIS A 224 19.60 -21.80 11.24
N THR A 225 19.96 -20.88 12.14
CA THR A 225 20.09 -21.16 13.59
C THR A 225 18.77 -21.65 14.19
N TYR A 226 17.64 -21.11 13.75
CA TYR A 226 16.32 -21.52 14.21
C TYR A 226 16.03 -22.99 13.84
N PHE A 227 16.27 -23.38 12.57
CA PHE A 227 16.07 -24.77 12.11
C PHE A 227 17.00 -25.73 12.80
N LYS A 228 18.26 -25.38 12.96
CA LYS A 228 19.24 -26.20 13.68
C LYS A 228 18.84 -26.45 15.14
N ASN A 229 18.44 -25.38 15.85
CA ASN A 229 18.16 -25.45 17.28
C ASN A 229 16.79 -26.09 17.60
N ASN A 230 15.78 -25.89 16.75
CA ASN A 230 14.42 -26.34 17.05
C ASN A 230 14.03 -27.65 16.37
N TYR A 231 14.65 -27.98 15.23
CA TYR A 231 14.31 -29.14 14.41
C TYR A 231 15.48 -30.06 14.15
N ASN A 232 16.69 -29.68 14.57
CA ASN A 232 17.94 -30.38 14.25
C ASN A 232 18.15 -30.56 12.75
N ILE A 233 17.78 -29.54 11.97
CA ILE A 233 17.92 -29.51 10.50
C ILE A 233 19.06 -28.56 10.14
N GLU A 234 20.05 -29.07 9.42
CA GLU A 234 21.01 -28.28 8.64
C GLU A 234 20.37 -27.97 7.29
N ILE A 235 20.13 -26.70 6.95
CA ILE A 235 19.48 -26.34 5.67
C ILE A 235 20.51 -26.46 4.55
N LEU A 236 20.15 -27.15 3.46
CA LEU A 236 20.93 -27.12 2.23
C LEU A 236 20.53 -25.87 1.42
N TYR A 237 21.49 -25.00 1.14
CA TYR A 237 21.30 -23.83 0.31
C TYR A 237 21.88 -24.04 -1.07
N LEU A 238 21.11 -23.77 -2.12
CA LEU A 238 21.55 -23.85 -3.51
C LEU A 238 21.48 -22.45 -4.14
N TRP A 239 22.62 -21.97 -4.64
CA TRP A 239 22.71 -20.65 -5.23
C TRP A 239 22.14 -20.59 -6.65
N GLU A 240 21.52 -19.47 -6.99
CA GLU A 240 20.91 -19.24 -8.32
C GLU A 240 21.90 -19.47 -9.46
N ASP A 241 23.13 -19.02 -9.32
CA ASP A 241 24.19 -19.20 -10.31
C ASP A 241 24.52 -20.69 -10.52
N ASP A 242 24.64 -21.43 -9.44
CA ASP A 242 24.92 -22.87 -9.49
C ASP A 242 23.75 -23.66 -10.09
N ILE A 243 22.52 -23.27 -9.79
CA ILE A 243 21.31 -23.89 -10.35
C ILE A 243 21.25 -23.69 -11.87
N TYR A 244 21.65 -22.54 -12.37
CA TYR A 244 21.64 -22.28 -13.82
C TYR A 244 22.82 -22.90 -14.57
N ASN A 245 23.99 -22.97 -13.95
CA ASN A 245 25.22 -23.31 -14.66
C ASN A 245 25.77 -24.72 -14.30
N ASN A 246 25.39 -25.28 -13.14
CA ASN A 246 25.98 -26.50 -12.56
C ASN A 246 24.91 -27.39 -11.92
N LEU A 247 23.82 -27.69 -12.66
CA LEU A 247 22.68 -28.44 -12.12
C LEU A 247 23.04 -29.83 -11.65
N ASP A 248 23.97 -30.51 -12.36
CA ASP A 248 24.44 -31.88 -12.01
C ASP A 248 25.15 -31.87 -10.63
N VAL A 249 25.84 -30.78 -10.30
CA VAL A 249 26.45 -30.63 -8.98
C VAL A 249 25.38 -30.38 -7.92
N CYS A 250 24.35 -29.60 -8.23
CA CYS A 250 23.19 -29.43 -7.33
C CYS A 250 22.53 -30.78 -7.05
N GLU A 251 22.33 -31.62 -8.07
CA GLU A 251 21.81 -33.01 -7.92
C GLU A 251 22.71 -33.83 -6.99
N SER A 252 24.02 -33.77 -7.21
CA SER A 252 24.99 -34.47 -6.35
C SER A 252 24.95 -34.02 -4.90
N LEU A 253 24.80 -32.70 -4.67
CA LEU A 253 24.64 -32.12 -3.32
C LEU A 253 23.35 -32.61 -2.65
N ILE A 254 22.22 -32.58 -3.35
CA ILE A 254 20.95 -33.08 -2.83
C ILE A 254 21.04 -34.55 -2.46
N ASN A 255 21.63 -35.37 -3.31
CA ASN A 255 21.84 -36.81 -3.04
C ASN A 255 22.70 -37.05 -1.81
N LYS A 256 23.83 -36.32 -1.68
CA LYS A 256 24.69 -36.41 -0.49
C LYS A 256 23.94 -35.95 0.77
N TYR A 257 23.17 -34.86 0.67
CA TYR A 257 22.41 -34.33 1.79
C TYR A 257 21.35 -35.33 2.28
N ILE A 258 20.61 -35.96 1.37
CA ILE A 258 19.64 -37.01 1.68
C ILE A 258 20.33 -38.25 2.29
N ASN A 259 21.39 -38.77 1.64
CA ASN A 259 22.06 -39.98 2.06
C ASN A 259 22.78 -39.84 3.43
N ASN A 260 23.18 -38.65 3.78
CA ASN A 260 23.82 -38.35 5.06
C ASN A 260 22.81 -37.83 6.13
N ASN A 261 21.51 -38.01 5.92
CA ASN A 261 20.45 -37.54 6.83
C ASN A 261 20.57 -36.04 7.20
N GLY A 262 20.90 -35.21 6.21
CA GLY A 262 21.04 -33.77 6.40
C GLY A 262 22.35 -33.30 7.07
N ILE A 263 23.28 -34.22 7.28
CA ILE A 263 24.59 -33.83 7.82
C ILE A 263 25.48 -33.34 6.68
N LEU A 264 25.82 -32.07 6.71
CA LEU A 264 26.72 -31.43 5.75
C LEU A 264 28.13 -31.43 6.31
N GLU A 265 28.74 -32.62 6.33
CA GLU A 265 30.14 -32.77 6.77
C GLU A 265 31.07 -31.95 5.87
N ASN A 266 32.08 -31.33 6.43
CA ASN A 266 33.10 -30.58 5.72
C ASN A 266 32.63 -29.34 4.94
N TYR A 267 31.36 -29.02 4.88
CA TYR A 267 30.91 -27.75 4.29
C TYR A 267 29.61 -27.23 4.92
N HIS A 268 29.49 -25.93 4.92
CA HIS A 268 28.25 -25.19 5.17
C HIS A 268 27.83 -24.52 3.87
N SER A 269 26.57 -24.45 3.55
CA SER A 269 26.06 -23.92 2.29
C SER A 269 26.47 -22.49 1.97
N PHE A 270 26.80 -21.70 2.98
CA PHE A 270 27.34 -20.37 2.78
C PHE A 270 28.85 -20.36 2.41
N ASN A 271 29.50 -21.47 2.51
CA ASN A 271 30.96 -21.61 2.40
C ASN A 271 31.39 -22.37 1.16
N TYR A 272 30.50 -22.79 0.31
CA TYR A 272 30.85 -23.48 -0.90
C TYR A 272 30.59 -22.64 -2.16
N HIS A 273 31.31 -22.92 -3.20
CA HIS A 273 31.01 -22.55 -4.58
C HIS A 273 31.31 -23.73 -5.50
N ILE A 274 30.82 -23.68 -6.71
CA ILE A 274 31.02 -24.70 -7.71
C ILE A 274 31.91 -24.14 -8.82
N GLU A 275 32.99 -24.85 -9.13
CA GLU A 275 33.95 -24.51 -10.18
C GLU A 275 34.34 -25.79 -10.92
N ASP A 276 34.22 -25.78 -12.26
CA ASP A 276 34.54 -26.92 -13.13
C ASP A 276 33.90 -28.25 -12.63
N ASP A 277 32.60 -28.20 -12.33
CA ASP A 277 31.80 -29.33 -11.80
C ASP A 277 32.28 -29.89 -10.42
N ASN A 278 33.15 -29.18 -9.75
CA ASN A 278 33.63 -29.56 -8.41
C ASN A 278 33.07 -28.64 -7.34
N LEU A 279 32.65 -29.25 -6.23
CA LEU A 279 32.31 -28.50 -5.03
C LEU A 279 33.57 -28.03 -4.35
N ILE A 280 33.81 -26.73 -4.28
CA ILE A 280 34.94 -26.12 -3.60
C ILE A 280 34.46 -25.49 -2.31
N LEU A 281 35.02 -25.95 -1.21
CA LEU A 281 34.78 -25.36 0.10
C LEU A 281 35.60 -24.09 0.26
N ASN A 282 34.95 -23.04 0.72
CA ASN A 282 35.61 -21.75 0.94
C ASN A 282 35.40 -21.28 2.38
N GLU A 283 36.26 -21.74 3.26
CA GLU A 283 36.21 -21.41 4.69
C GLU A 283 36.30 -19.89 4.96
N ASN A 284 36.91 -19.15 4.07
CA ASN A 284 37.08 -17.72 4.21
C ASN A 284 35.75 -16.93 3.95
N ILE A 285 34.72 -17.59 3.45
CA ILE A 285 33.44 -16.93 3.18
C ILE A 285 32.60 -16.76 4.46
N ILE A 286 32.77 -17.59 5.47
CA ILE A 286 32.06 -17.44 6.75
C ILE A 286 32.46 -16.13 7.44
N ILE A 287 33.76 -15.82 7.48
CA ILE A 287 34.32 -14.66 8.16
C ILE A 287 33.79 -13.34 7.55
N PRO A 288 33.83 -13.13 6.22
CA PRO A 288 33.25 -11.96 5.61
C PRO A 288 31.76 -11.76 5.90
N TYR A 289 30.95 -12.82 5.96
CA TYR A 289 29.56 -12.72 6.32
C TYR A 289 29.33 -12.17 7.73
N GLN A 290 30.12 -12.64 8.69
CA GLN A 290 30.04 -12.14 10.06
C GLN A 290 30.53 -10.69 10.16
N ASP A 291 31.61 -10.37 9.50
CA ASP A 291 32.17 -9.02 9.47
C ASP A 291 31.20 -8.04 8.77
N MET A 292 30.53 -8.49 7.72
CA MET A 292 29.51 -7.72 7.01
C MET A 292 28.30 -7.38 7.87
N VAL A 293 27.94 -8.27 8.79
CA VAL A 293 26.79 -8.08 9.70
C VAL A 293 27.15 -7.19 10.87
N ASN A 294 28.40 -7.24 11.33
CA ASN A 294 28.86 -6.52 12.52
C ASN A 294 29.45 -5.13 12.20
N ALA A 295 29.54 -4.75 10.94
CA ALA A 295 30.04 -3.46 10.46
C ALA A 295 28.90 -2.50 10.09
#